data_7356b5205b0480dc0e941ee8ec15225c
#
_entry.id   7356b5205b0480dc0e941ee8ec15225c
#
_cell.length_a   1.000
_cell.length_b   1.000
_cell.length_c   1.000
_cell.angle_alpha   90.00
_cell.angle_beta   90.00
_cell.angle_gamma   90.00
#
_symmetry.space_group_name_H-M   'P 1'
#
loop_
_entity.id
_entity.type
_entity.pdbx_description
1 polymer ?
#
loop_
_entity_poly.entity_id
_entity_poly.type
_entity_poly.pdbx_seq_one_letter_code
_entity_poly.pdbx_strand_id
1 'polypeptide(L)'
;MVEGSPELVQAQIKSARYYAAPDVALKDVELSIRPGEFVVITGPAASGKSTLCYCLTGVIPHSISAELDGEVFVAGRRLRDLRLAEVAPLLGFVLQAPENQLFSLSVREDVSFGPENLCLPIDDIQRRVMASLAFTGMTEYLERGSDQLSGGEAQRVVLSCLLALDAPLLVLDQPAAELDPEGRRHVYQNLHRLNREGKTIVVVEDRLGDVAGFASRIILMQSGSVVRDEPIRAFFARSDLDTFGIRIPDTVLLHHYLQERGVNSRVVPLTVEEVVEGLARDTPTPTLPLRGSEIGAETPHPPLPGKGGGESDDPLSGRETAAPLIEISHLSFSYPNGARALDDVSLSCRAGEFVAIIGENGAGKTTLAKHLIGLLPPPPGTVVVAGKDVSQLSVARASRLVGYLFQDPDYQIFNGSVFDEVAFGLRARKVPKDQVEEETMAALGRSKLDHLRNEHPYTLSRGQRQRLALASTWVLRPPILLVDEPSTGLDHREAADLMGLLEEFRAGGGTVLIITHDLELVFEYAQRVVVMRRGTIRLDLPTARVQEHFDEVSAAGVHLPQFMHLVAALALPPATNDVPAIGEAVLAGLRR
;
A
#
# COMPACT_ATOMS: atom_id res chain seq x y z
N MET A 1 -6.17 -2.02 46.75
CA MET A 1 -5.13 -2.63 45.90
C MET A 1 -5.78 -3.85 45.25
N VAL A 2 -6.29 -3.67 44.04
CA VAL A 2 -6.78 -4.78 43.21
C VAL A 2 -5.49 -5.43 42.64
N GLU A 3 -5.23 -6.67 43.00
CA GLU A 3 -4.12 -7.46 42.48
C GLU A 3 -4.13 -7.41 40.96
N GLY A 4 -2.96 -7.13 40.36
CA GLY A 4 -2.79 -6.78 38.98
C GLY A 4 -3.48 -7.73 38.00
N SER A 5 -4.37 -7.20 37.20
CA SER A 5 -4.92 -7.88 36.02
C SER A 5 -3.75 -8.31 35.13
N PRO A 6 -3.65 -9.57 34.71
CA PRO A 6 -2.61 -10.02 33.81
C PRO A 6 -2.72 -9.39 32.41
N GLU A 7 -3.69 -8.55 32.18
CA GLU A 7 -4.02 -7.94 30.92
C GLU A 7 -3.66 -6.45 30.90
N LEU A 8 -2.94 -6.02 29.83
CA LEU A 8 -2.56 -4.62 29.64
C LEU A 8 -3.74 -3.80 29.10
N VAL A 9 -4.54 -4.39 28.21
CA VAL A 9 -5.75 -3.78 27.65
C VAL A 9 -6.94 -4.69 27.90
N GLN A 10 -8.05 -4.10 28.32
CA GLN A 10 -9.36 -4.74 28.40
C GLN A 10 -10.39 -3.81 27.77
N ALA A 11 -11.14 -4.30 26.81
CA ALA A 11 -12.22 -3.57 26.16
C ALA A 11 -13.51 -4.40 26.18
N GLN A 12 -14.60 -3.80 26.65
CA GLN A 12 -15.95 -4.33 26.59
C GLN A 12 -16.84 -3.24 26.02
N ILE A 13 -17.06 -3.28 24.70
CA ILE A 13 -17.77 -2.26 23.93
C ILE A 13 -19.05 -2.88 23.37
N LYS A 14 -20.20 -2.50 23.89
CA LYS A 14 -21.49 -2.93 23.36
C LYS A 14 -21.79 -2.23 22.04
N SER A 15 -21.54 -0.93 21.97
CA SER A 15 -21.67 -0.19 20.73
C SER A 15 -20.81 1.08 20.71
N ALA A 16 -20.37 1.47 19.51
CA ALA A 16 -19.81 2.79 19.24
C ALA A 16 -20.45 3.35 17.97
N ARG A 17 -20.92 4.59 18.02
CA ARG A 17 -21.62 5.25 16.91
C ARG A 17 -21.21 6.72 16.82
N TYR A 18 -20.85 7.15 15.62
CA TYR A 18 -20.57 8.56 15.35
C TYR A 18 -21.88 9.35 15.28
N TYR A 19 -21.92 10.55 15.86
CA TYR A 19 -23.13 11.39 15.83
C TYR A 19 -23.55 11.77 14.40
N ALA A 20 -22.59 11.85 13.48
CA ALA A 20 -22.85 12.21 12.09
C ALA A 20 -23.27 11.00 11.20
N ALA A 21 -23.24 9.77 11.73
CA ALA A 21 -23.56 8.56 10.97
C ALA A 21 -24.76 7.81 11.59
N PRO A 22 -25.69 7.29 10.77
CA PRO A 22 -26.84 6.53 11.26
C PRO A 22 -26.43 5.15 11.82
N ASP A 23 -25.36 4.58 11.28
CA ASP A 23 -24.95 3.21 11.56
C ASP A 23 -24.02 3.10 12.76
N VAL A 24 -24.11 1.96 13.45
CA VAL A 24 -23.23 1.60 14.55
C VAL A 24 -21.92 1.08 13.99
N ALA A 25 -20.81 1.74 14.34
CA ALA A 25 -19.48 1.40 13.84
C ALA A 25 -18.84 0.19 14.57
N LEU A 26 -19.15 -0.01 15.87
CA LEU A 26 -18.74 -1.19 16.64
C LEU A 26 -19.94 -1.82 17.32
N LYS A 27 -19.99 -3.16 17.39
CA LYS A 27 -21.07 -3.95 18.01
C LYS A 27 -20.48 -5.13 18.76
N ASP A 28 -20.78 -5.22 20.06
CA ASP A 28 -20.43 -6.36 20.92
C ASP A 28 -18.97 -6.79 20.79
N VAL A 29 -18.04 -5.83 20.97
CA VAL A 29 -16.60 -6.10 20.95
C VAL A 29 -16.12 -6.39 22.36
N GLU A 30 -15.58 -7.59 22.57
CA GLU A 30 -14.86 -8.00 23.76
C GLU A 30 -13.42 -8.36 23.38
N LEU A 31 -12.44 -7.72 24.04
CA LEU A 31 -11.04 -7.84 23.70
C LEU A 31 -10.16 -7.72 24.95
N SER A 32 -9.15 -8.57 25.06
CA SER A 32 -8.08 -8.43 26.05
C SER A 32 -6.72 -8.57 25.38
N ILE A 33 -5.71 -7.81 25.81
CA ILE A 33 -4.34 -7.86 25.29
C ILE A 33 -3.37 -7.95 26.46
N ARG A 34 -2.45 -8.89 26.42
CA ARG A 34 -1.44 -9.10 27.44
C ARG A 34 -0.17 -8.28 27.17
N PRO A 35 0.60 -7.95 28.21
CA PRO A 35 1.90 -7.31 28.01
C PRO A 35 2.81 -8.15 27.10
N GLY A 36 3.50 -7.48 26.16
CA GLY A 36 4.44 -8.12 25.24
C GLY A 36 3.80 -8.85 24.04
N GLU A 37 2.46 -8.85 23.89
CA GLU A 37 1.84 -9.37 22.67
C GLU A 37 2.11 -8.46 21.46
N PHE A 38 2.26 -9.07 20.28
CA PHE A 38 2.18 -8.39 18.99
C PHE A 38 0.86 -8.82 18.32
N VAL A 39 -0.13 -7.95 18.37
CA VAL A 39 -1.50 -8.22 17.90
C VAL A 39 -1.75 -7.51 16.58
N VAL A 40 -2.21 -8.24 15.58
CA VAL A 40 -2.68 -7.69 14.31
C VAL A 40 -4.19 -7.64 14.28
N ILE A 41 -4.76 -6.48 13.96
CA ILE A 41 -6.18 -6.30 13.68
C ILE A 41 -6.36 -6.19 12.18
N THR A 42 -7.17 -7.04 11.58
CA THR A 42 -7.45 -7.05 10.15
C THR A 42 -8.94 -7.20 9.84
N GLY A 43 -9.31 -7.06 8.59
CA GLY A 43 -10.68 -7.19 8.10
C GLY A 43 -10.96 -6.25 6.92
N PRO A 44 -12.08 -6.42 6.21
CA PRO A 44 -12.42 -5.58 5.07
C PRO A 44 -12.55 -4.09 5.42
N ALA A 45 -12.55 -3.22 4.40
CA ALA A 45 -12.82 -1.80 4.60
C ALA A 45 -14.15 -1.59 5.33
N ALA A 46 -14.23 -0.53 6.14
CA ALA A 46 -15.39 -0.20 6.97
C ALA A 46 -15.80 -1.30 7.98
N SER A 47 -14.93 -2.26 8.30
CA SER A 47 -15.21 -3.28 9.34
C SER A 47 -15.11 -2.76 10.78
N GLY A 48 -14.71 -1.49 11.00
CA GLY A 48 -14.61 -0.87 12.33
C GLY A 48 -13.21 -0.85 12.93
N LYS A 49 -12.15 -1.26 12.21
CA LYS A 49 -10.75 -1.34 12.70
C LYS A 49 -10.26 -0.02 13.32
N SER A 50 -10.32 1.08 12.57
CA SER A 50 -9.90 2.40 13.05
C SER A 50 -10.76 2.89 14.22
N THR A 51 -12.07 2.63 14.19
CA THR A 51 -12.96 2.96 15.31
C THR A 51 -12.57 2.21 16.57
N LEU A 52 -12.19 0.93 16.45
CA LEU A 52 -11.67 0.16 17.57
C LEU A 52 -10.37 0.78 18.10
N CYS A 53 -9.43 1.16 17.24
CA CYS A 53 -8.20 1.85 17.65
C CYS A 53 -8.53 3.15 18.40
N TYR A 54 -9.47 3.96 17.91
CA TYR A 54 -9.89 5.19 18.59
C TYR A 54 -10.49 4.93 19.98
N CYS A 55 -11.24 3.85 20.15
CA CYS A 55 -11.75 3.44 21.47
C CYS A 55 -10.61 2.95 22.38
N LEU A 56 -9.70 2.10 21.87
CA LEU A 56 -8.57 1.56 22.64
C LEU A 56 -7.57 2.63 23.08
N THR A 57 -7.55 3.77 22.40
CA THR A 57 -6.62 4.88 22.68
C THR A 57 -7.28 6.07 23.41
N GLY A 58 -8.59 5.99 23.65
CA GLY A 58 -9.35 7.05 24.30
C GLY A 58 -9.61 8.28 23.42
N VAL A 59 -9.24 8.23 22.11
CA VAL A 59 -9.60 9.27 21.15
C VAL A 59 -11.12 9.38 21.05
N ILE A 60 -11.82 8.25 21.08
CA ILE A 60 -13.26 8.19 21.39
C ILE A 60 -13.40 7.84 22.89
N PRO A 61 -14.11 8.61 23.68
CA PRO A 61 -14.97 9.75 23.33
C PRO A 61 -14.31 11.15 23.48
N HIS A 62 -13.01 11.25 23.82
CA HIS A 62 -12.42 12.52 24.26
C HIS A 62 -12.23 13.57 23.15
N SER A 63 -11.84 13.14 21.95
CA SER A 63 -11.52 14.03 20.81
C SER A 63 -12.49 13.86 19.65
N ILE A 64 -12.99 12.66 19.42
CA ILE A 64 -13.97 12.37 18.38
C ILE A 64 -15.35 12.23 19.02
N SER A 65 -16.30 13.05 18.54
CA SER A 65 -17.68 13.05 19.01
C SER A 65 -18.42 11.79 18.55
N ALA A 66 -18.52 10.80 19.43
CA ALA A 66 -19.21 9.55 19.23
C ALA A 66 -19.87 9.08 20.54
N GLU A 67 -20.97 8.35 20.40
CA GLU A 67 -21.61 7.66 21.51
C GLU A 67 -20.89 6.32 21.72
N LEU A 68 -20.33 6.11 22.92
CA LEU A 68 -19.67 4.88 23.34
C LEU A 68 -20.42 4.25 24.50
N ASP A 69 -21.06 3.10 24.26
CA ASP A 69 -21.62 2.23 25.31
C ASP A 69 -20.64 1.09 25.58
N GLY A 70 -19.94 1.19 26.68
CA GLY A 70 -18.92 0.22 27.08
C GLY A 70 -17.74 0.86 27.80
N GLU A 71 -16.75 0.05 28.09
CA GLU A 71 -15.58 0.43 28.88
C GLU A 71 -14.29 -0.08 28.29
N VAL A 72 -13.24 0.74 28.37
CA VAL A 72 -11.89 0.36 27.97
C VAL A 72 -10.93 0.70 29.10
N PHE A 73 -10.11 -0.29 29.47
CA PHE A 73 -9.07 -0.16 30.49
C PHE A 73 -7.71 -0.37 29.86
N VAL A 74 -6.74 0.47 30.21
CA VAL A 74 -5.33 0.30 29.87
C VAL A 74 -4.51 0.37 31.14
N ALA A 75 -3.67 -0.63 31.37
CA ALA A 75 -2.90 -0.78 32.61
C ALA A 75 -3.78 -0.66 33.88
N GLY A 76 -4.98 -1.23 33.84
CA GLY A 76 -5.96 -1.20 34.94
C GLY A 76 -6.66 0.16 35.14
N ARG A 77 -6.40 1.16 34.31
CA ARG A 77 -7.01 2.48 34.38
C ARG A 77 -8.10 2.62 33.32
N ARG A 78 -9.28 3.07 33.72
CA ARG A 78 -10.42 3.28 32.81
C ARG A 78 -10.20 4.54 31.99
N LEU A 79 -10.11 4.39 30.64
CA LEU A 79 -9.74 5.51 29.74
C LEU A 79 -10.72 6.68 29.78
N ARG A 80 -12.03 6.40 29.92
CA ARG A 80 -13.07 7.45 30.00
C ARG A 80 -12.85 8.44 31.15
N ASP A 81 -12.22 7.99 32.23
CA ASP A 81 -12.01 8.81 33.44
C ASP A 81 -10.69 9.60 33.40
N LEU A 82 -9.85 9.35 32.38
CA LEU A 82 -8.55 9.99 32.22
C LEU A 82 -8.62 11.14 31.22
N ARG A 83 -7.85 12.19 31.48
CA ARG A 83 -7.56 13.19 30.43
C ARG A 83 -6.52 12.62 29.44
N LEU A 84 -6.51 13.09 28.18
CA LEU A 84 -5.56 12.60 27.18
C LEU A 84 -4.09 12.72 27.61
N ALA A 85 -3.73 13.75 28.37
CA ALA A 85 -2.39 13.90 28.96
C ALA A 85 -2.04 12.77 29.97
N GLU A 86 -3.03 12.12 30.58
CA GLU A 86 -2.85 10.99 31.49
C GLU A 86 -2.85 9.65 30.76
N VAL A 87 -3.37 9.63 29.53
CA VAL A 87 -3.32 8.46 28.62
C VAL A 87 -1.96 8.35 27.92
N ALA A 88 -1.35 9.47 27.53
CA ALA A 88 -0.10 9.49 26.78
C ALA A 88 1.08 8.68 27.39
N PRO A 89 1.26 8.61 28.73
CA PRO A 89 2.27 7.73 29.33
C PRO A 89 1.94 6.24 29.26
N LEU A 90 0.67 5.89 29.01
CA LEU A 90 0.20 4.50 28.98
C LEU A 90 0.28 3.90 27.59
N LEU A 91 0.04 4.72 26.57
CA LEU A 91 0.01 4.27 25.17
C LEU A 91 0.45 5.36 24.20
N GLY A 92 1.08 4.94 23.11
CA GLY A 92 1.34 5.75 21.93
C GLY A 92 0.39 5.35 20.80
N PHE A 93 -0.07 6.33 20.02
CA PHE A 93 -0.99 6.10 18.91
C PHE A 93 -0.49 6.72 17.60
N VAL A 94 -0.44 5.92 16.53
CA VAL A 94 -0.19 6.39 15.15
C VAL A 94 -1.50 6.34 14.37
N LEU A 95 -1.87 7.48 13.79
CA LEU A 95 -3.00 7.61 12.87
C LEU A 95 -2.65 7.07 11.47
N GLN A 96 -3.68 6.78 10.69
CA GLN A 96 -3.53 6.31 9.30
C GLN A 96 -2.80 7.32 8.40
N ALA A 97 -2.91 8.63 8.66
CA ALA A 97 -2.20 9.72 8.00
C ALA A 97 -1.23 10.37 9.00
N PRO A 98 -0.02 9.83 9.16
CA PRO A 98 0.91 10.25 10.21
C PRO A 98 1.40 11.69 10.05
N GLU A 99 1.46 12.21 8.82
CA GLU A 99 1.81 13.61 8.54
C GLU A 99 0.90 14.62 9.26
N ASN A 100 -0.35 14.25 9.53
CA ASN A 100 -1.29 15.07 10.30
C ASN A 100 -0.95 15.14 11.79
N GLN A 101 0.03 14.35 12.26
CA GLN A 101 0.50 14.36 13.64
C GLN A 101 1.73 15.26 13.85
N LEU A 102 2.34 15.74 12.76
CA LEU A 102 3.47 16.67 12.77
C LEU A 102 2.96 18.10 12.60
N PHE A 103 3.32 18.99 13.52
CA PHE A 103 2.78 20.36 13.54
C PHE A 103 3.82 21.40 13.95
N SER A 104 5.03 21.00 14.35
CA SER A 104 6.09 21.88 14.78
C SER A 104 6.96 22.37 13.61
N LEU A 105 7.79 23.37 13.86
CA LEU A 105 8.66 23.95 12.86
C LEU A 105 9.88 23.08 12.54
N SER A 106 10.20 22.11 13.42
CA SER A 106 11.33 21.19 13.22
C SER A 106 11.03 19.79 13.78
N VAL A 107 11.72 18.80 13.23
CA VAL A 107 11.69 17.41 13.71
C VAL A 107 12.05 17.32 15.20
N ARG A 108 13.03 18.12 15.64
CA ARG A 108 13.41 18.22 17.07
C ARG A 108 12.22 18.56 17.95
N GLU A 109 11.49 19.60 17.56
CA GLU A 109 10.33 20.08 18.33
C GLU A 109 9.20 19.06 18.35
N ASP A 110 8.89 18.43 17.22
CA ASP A 110 7.86 17.39 17.16
C ASP A 110 8.22 16.20 18.08
N VAL A 111 9.47 15.73 18.03
CA VAL A 111 9.90 14.58 18.84
C VAL A 111 10.02 14.92 20.33
N SER A 112 10.39 16.15 20.68
CA SER A 112 10.47 16.59 22.07
C SER A 112 9.14 16.92 22.70
N PHE A 113 8.09 17.22 21.90
CA PHE A 113 6.79 17.67 22.35
C PHE A 113 6.15 16.76 23.41
N GLY A 114 6.16 15.43 23.16
CA GLY A 114 5.61 14.47 24.11
C GLY A 114 6.33 14.47 25.46
N PRO A 115 7.65 14.23 25.48
CA PRO A 115 8.47 14.31 26.70
C PRO A 115 8.37 15.63 27.45
N GLU A 116 8.28 16.76 26.74
CA GLU A 116 8.11 18.09 27.36
C GLU A 116 6.76 18.21 28.08
N ASN A 117 5.67 17.74 27.44
CA ASN A 117 4.35 17.72 28.07
C ASN A 117 4.26 16.78 29.29
N LEU A 118 5.13 15.76 29.35
CA LEU A 118 5.30 14.94 30.54
C LEU A 118 6.18 15.59 31.61
N CYS A 119 6.64 16.83 31.39
CA CYS A 119 7.51 17.57 32.30
C CYS A 119 8.78 16.80 32.70
N LEU A 120 9.39 16.06 31.76
CA LEU A 120 10.63 15.35 32.02
C LEU A 120 11.81 16.32 32.15
N PRO A 121 12.89 15.93 32.88
CA PRO A 121 14.12 16.71 32.91
C PRO A 121 14.72 16.89 31.52
N ILE A 122 15.32 18.06 31.25
CA ILE A 122 15.82 18.43 29.93
C ILE A 122 16.85 17.43 29.37
N ASP A 123 17.71 16.89 30.24
CA ASP A 123 18.72 15.88 29.86
C ASP A 123 18.05 14.55 29.42
N ASP A 124 16.94 14.19 30.08
CA ASP A 124 16.15 13.01 29.69
C ASP A 124 15.43 13.23 28.37
N ILE A 125 14.88 14.43 28.14
CA ILE A 125 14.26 14.79 26.87
C ILE A 125 15.28 14.66 25.74
N GLN A 126 16.45 15.30 25.86
CA GLN A 126 17.49 15.24 24.85
C GLN A 126 17.95 13.81 24.56
N ARG A 127 18.16 13.01 25.60
CA ARG A 127 18.54 11.61 25.48
C ARG A 127 17.49 10.80 24.71
N ARG A 128 16.19 10.96 25.06
CA ARG A 128 15.08 10.26 24.41
C ARG A 128 14.91 10.68 22.95
N VAL A 129 14.99 11.97 22.65
CA VAL A 129 14.92 12.51 21.29
C VAL A 129 16.03 11.91 20.42
N MET A 130 17.28 11.97 20.88
CA MET A 130 18.39 11.43 20.11
C MET A 130 18.32 9.92 19.94
N ALA A 131 17.93 9.19 20.98
CA ALA A 131 17.79 7.73 20.92
C ALA A 131 16.67 7.31 19.95
N SER A 132 15.51 7.97 19.98
CA SER A 132 14.40 7.67 19.09
C SER A 132 14.71 7.99 17.61
N LEU A 133 15.35 9.13 17.34
CA LEU A 133 15.78 9.50 15.99
C LEU A 133 16.87 8.57 15.45
N ALA A 134 17.81 8.15 16.30
CA ALA A 134 18.83 7.16 15.92
C ALA A 134 18.19 5.80 15.59
N PHE A 135 17.16 5.38 16.37
CA PHE A 135 16.44 4.14 16.14
C PHE A 135 15.72 4.11 14.78
N THR A 136 15.13 5.24 14.37
CA THR A 136 14.37 5.36 13.11
C THR A 136 15.22 5.82 11.93
N GLY A 137 16.54 6.09 12.14
CA GLY A 137 17.44 6.60 11.11
C GLY A 137 17.16 8.04 10.69
N MET A 138 16.62 8.88 11.61
CA MET A 138 16.22 10.26 11.33
C MET A 138 17.11 11.31 12.00
N THR A 139 18.27 10.94 12.52
CA THR A 139 19.17 11.84 13.27
C THR A 139 19.61 13.05 12.43
N GLU A 140 19.87 12.87 11.13
CA GLU A 140 20.32 13.95 10.23
C GLU A 140 19.23 14.97 9.91
N TYR A 141 17.96 14.62 10.21
CA TYR A 141 16.79 15.45 9.95
C TYR A 141 16.38 16.33 11.13
N LEU A 142 17.12 16.28 12.23
CA LEU A 142 16.79 16.91 13.52
C LEU A 142 16.35 18.38 13.40
N GLU A 143 17.03 19.17 12.56
CA GLU A 143 16.78 20.60 12.37
C GLU A 143 15.91 20.89 11.13
N ARG A 144 15.43 19.84 10.43
CA ARG A 144 14.63 20.00 9.23
C ARG A 144 13.19 20.35 9.59
N GLY A 145 12.55 21.19 8.77
CA GLY A 145 11.13 21.48 8.90
C GLY A 145 10.27 20.26 8.60
N SER A 146 9.22 20.04 9.41
CA SER A 146 8.33 18.90 9.25
C SER A 146 7.56 18.94 7.91
N ASP A 147 7.33 20.13 7.36
CA ASP A 147 6.72 20.40 6.05
C ASP A 147 7.62 20.02 4.85
N GLN A 148 8.90 19.76 5.10
CA GLN A 148 9.91 19.42 4.07
C GLN A 148 10.18 17.91 4.01
N LEU A 149 9.47 17.12 4.80
CA LEU A 149 9.63 15.67 4.85
C LEU A 149 8.80 14.99 3.75
N SER A 150 9.36 13.94 3.15
CA SER A 150 8.55 13.00 2.38
C SER A 150 7.62 12.20 3.31
N GLY A 151 6.53 11.61 2.77
CA GLY A 151 5.61 10.80 3.57
C GLY A 151 6.30 9.72 4.40
N GLY A 152 7.28 9.03 3.82
CA GLY A 152 8.07 8.03 4.54
C GLY A 152 9.00 8.60 5.62
N GLU A 153 9.56 9.79 5.42
CA GLU A 153 10.34 10.50 6.44
C GLU A 153 9.42 10.99 7.56
N ALA A 154 8.28 11.59 7.23
CA ALA A 154 7.28 12.02 8.20
C ALA A 154 6.81 10.86 9.09
N GLN A 155 6.55 9.70 8.51
CA GLN A 155 6.16 8.51 9.27
C GLN A 155 7.24 8.03 10.23
N ARG A 156 8.51 8.02 9.82
CA ARG A 156 9.63 7.68 10.72
C ARG A 156 9.79 8.69 11.84
N VAL A 157 9.52 9.97 11.59
CA VAL A 157 9.51 11.02 12.63
C VAL A 157 8.36 10.79 13.60
N VAL A 158 7.13 10.50 13.13
CA VAL A 158 6.01 10.16 14.02
C VAL A 158 6.32 8.94 14.89
N LEU A 159 6.95 7.92 14.32
CA LEU A 159 7.41 6.77 15.11
C LEU A 159 8.46 7.21 16.16
N SER A 160 9.35 8.15 15.82
CA SER A 160 10.31 8.72 16.80
C SER A 160 9.61 9.47 17.94
N CYS A 161 8.52 10.22 17.63
CA CYS A 161 7.71 10.90 18.66
C CYS A 161 7.13 9.89 19.66
N LEU A 162 6.60 8.78 19.17
CA LEU A 162 6.07 7.72 20.04
C LEU A 162 7.13 7.03 20.88
N LEU A 163 8.29 6.78 20.29
CA LEU A 163 9.42 6.17 21.01
C LEU A 163 9.96 7.08 22.11
N ALA A 164 9.98 8.38 21.87
CA ALA A 164 10.42 9.36 22.87
C ALA A 164 9.49 9.41 24.11
N LEU A 165 8.18 9.11 23.92
CA LEU A 165 7.24 8.95 25.03
C LEU A 165 7.53 7.73 25.89
N ASP A 166 8.11 6.68 25.31
CA ASP A 166 8.46 5.41 25.97
C ASP A 166 7.26 4.66 26.57
N ALA A 167 6.07 4.80 25.98
CA ALA A 167 4.87 4.12 26.41
C ALA A 167 4.98 2.57 26.28
N PRO A 168 4.37 1.79 27.21
CA PRO A 168 4.40 0.32 27.17
C PRO A 168 3.54 -0.29 26.05
N LEU A 169 2.51 0.41 25.58
CA LEU A 169 1.59 -0.01 24.53
C LEU A 169 1.72 0.94 23.33
N LEU A 170 1.87 0.37 22.14
CA LEU A 170 1.82 1.09 20.87
C LEU A 170 0.63 0.59 20.06
N VAL A 171 -0.26 1.50 19.67
CA VAL A 171 -1.40 1.24 18.78
C VAL A 171 -1.15 1.96 17.47
N LEU A 172 -1.19 1.26 16.35
CA LEU A 172 -0.85 1.83 15.05
C LEU A 172 -1.94 1.46 14.04
N ASP A 173 -2.55 2.48 13.44
CA ASP A 173 -3.57 2.29 12.40
C ASP A 173 -2.93 2.42 11.02
N GLN A 174 -2.69 1.28 10.35
CA GLN A 174 -2.05 1.16 9.04
C GLN A 174 -0.74 1.98 8.92
N PRO A 175 0.25 1.76 9.82
CA PRO A 175 1.42 2.63 9.93
C PRO A 175 2.32 2.62 8.71
N ALA A 176 2.06 1.77 7.72
CA ALA A 176 2.90 1.60 6.55
C ALA A 176 2.13 1.77 5.22
N ALA A 177 0.88 2.30 5.26
CA ALA A 177 -0.01 2.34 4.11
C ALA A 177 0.54 3.16 2.92
N GLU A 178 1.25 4.26 3.20
CA GLU A 178 1.75 5.19 2.19
C GLU A 178 3.25 5.00 1.89
N LEU A 179 3.87 4.00 2.52
CA LEU A 179 5.28 3.72 2.35
C LEU A 179 5.55 2.85 1.13
N ASP A 180 6.70 3.11 0.53
CA ASP A 180 7.29 2.13 -0.37
C ASP A 180 7.62 0.83 0.41
N PRO A 181 7.85 -0.24 -0.29
CA PRO A 181 8.03 -1.54 0.35
C PRO A 181 9.26 -1.64 1.27
N GLU A 182 10.33 -0.91 0.98
CA GLU A 182 11.50 -0.87 1.85
C GLU A 182 11.17 -0.14 3.16
N GLY A 183 10.48 0.98 3.05
CA GLY A 183 9.98 1.72 4.21
C GLY A 183 9.05 0.88 5.08
N ARG A 184 8.12 0.12 4.46
CA ARG A 184 7.21 -0.80 5.17
C ARG A 184 7.99 -1.85 5.95
N ARG A 185 8.93 -2.53 5.29
CA ARG A 185 9.77 -3.55 5.94
C ARG A 185 10.51 -2.97 7.13
N HIS A 186 11.11 -1.79 7.00
CA HIS A 186 11.80 -1.12 8.09
C HIS A 186 10.87 -0.80 9.27
N VAL A 187 9.66 -0.31 9.00
CA VAL A 187 8.67 -0.05 10.07
C VAL A 187 8.35 -1.32 10.84
N TYR A 188 8.01 -2.43 10.17
CA TYR A 188 7.65 -3.67 10.86
C TYR A 188 8.83 -4.34 11.55
N GLN A 189 10.04 -4.28 10.99
CA GLN A 189 11.25 -4.73 11.67
C GLN A 189 11.51 -3.92 12.96
N ASN A 190 11.32 -2.62 12.92
CA ASN A 190 11.45 -1.75 14.09
C ASN A 190 10.37 -2.08 15.14
N LEU A 191 9.10 -2.27 14.73
CA LEU A 191 8.04 -2.69 15.64
C LEU A 191 8.33 -4.05 16.28
N HIS A 192 8.83 -5.01 15.49
CA HIS A 192 9.24 -6.31 16.01
C HIS A 192 10.38 -6.20 17.03
N ARG A 193 11.39 -5.37 16.75
CA ARG A 193 12.48 -5.11 17.69
C ARG A 193 11.95 -4.54 19.01
N LEU A 194 11.06 -3.55 18.96
CA LEU A 194 10.42 -2.97 20.15
C LEU A 194 9.60 -3.99 20.93
N ASN A 195 8.89 -4.88 20.23
CA ASN A 195 8.15 -5.96 20.86
C ASN A 195 9.09 -6.92 21.60
N ARG A 196 10.24 -7.28 21.00
CA ARG A 196 11.28 -8.09 21.68
C ARG A 196 11.92 -7.39 22.88
N GLU A 197 11.90 -6.06 22.91
CA GLU A 197 12.33 -5.24 24.05
C GLU A 197 11.24 -5.11 25.12
N GLY A 198 10.07 -5.79 24.93
CA GLY A 198 8.98 -5.89 25.90
C GLY A 198 7.80 -4.93 25.67
N LYS A 199 7.81 -4.14 24.59
CA LYS A 199 6.65 -3.31 24.22
C LYS A 199 5.51 -4.17 23.70
N THR A 200 4.29 -3.77 24.01
CA THR A 200 3.06 -4.38 23.45
C THR A 200 2.68 -3.63 22.19
N ILE A 201 2.43 -4.35 21.12
CA ILE A 201 2.14 -3.77 19.81
C ILE A 201 0.74 -4.19 19.38
N VAL A 202 -0.08 -3.23 18.98
CA VAL A 202 -1.36 -3.45 18.30
C VAL A 202 -1.27 -2.73 16.96
N VAL A 203 -1.37 -3.46 15.87
CA VAL A 203 -1.30 -2.88 14.53
C VAL A 203 -2.52 -3.26 13.71
N VAL A 204 -3.17 -2.29 13.09
CA VAL A 204 -4.13 -2.55 12.01
C VAL A 204 -3.36 -2.72 10.71
N GLU A 205 -3.56 -3.86 10.04
CA GLU A 205 -2.90 -4.13 8.77
C GLU A 205 -3.76 -5.02 7.86
N ASP A 206 -3.85 -4.65 6.60
CA ASP A 206 -4.58 -5.40 5.58
C ASP A 206 -3.63 -6.30 4.76
N ARG A 207 -2.34 -5.94 4.67
CA ARG A 207 -1.27 -6.74 4.01
C ARG A 207 -0.61 -7.67 5.02
N LEU A 208 -1.26 -8.78 5.31
CA LEU A 208 -0.82 -9.71 6.35
C LEU A 208 0.56 -10.33 6.09
N GLY A 209 0.99 -10.42 4.82
CA GLY A 209 2.33 -10.90 4.46
C GLY A 209 3.48 -10.09 5.05
N ASP A 210 3.27 -8.79 5.31
CA ASP A 210 4.30 -7.92 5.87
C ASP A 210 4.51 -8.11 7.38
N VAL A 211 3.48 -8.60 8.10
CA VAL A 211 3.46 -8.67 9.58
C VAL A 211 3.32 -10.09 10.14
N ALA A 212 2.90 -11.06 9.34
CA ALA A 212 2.59 -12.42 9.81
C ALA A 212 3.76 -13.08 10.55
N GLY A 213 5.00 -12.86 10.08
CA GLY A 213 6.20 -13.42 10.69
C GLY A 213 6.52 -12.85 12.08
N PHE A 214 5.92 -11.72 12.47
CA PHE A 214 6.18 -11.02 13.73
C PHE A 214 5.03 -11.13 14.72
N ALA A 215 3.81 -11.31 14.21
CA ALA A 215 2.60 -11.32 15.03
C ALA A 215 2.46 -12.61 15.86
N SER A 216 2.02 -12.44 17.09
CA SER A 216 1.65 -13.57 17.97
C SER A 216 0.18 -13.96 17.81
N ARG A 217 -0.68 -12.97 17.48
CA ARG A 217 -2.14 -13.10 17.51
C ARG A 217 -2.76 -12.21 16.44
N ILE A 218 -3.88 -12.65 15.89
CA ILE A 218 -4.65 -11.92 14.89
C ILE A 218 -6.11 -11.81 15.32
N ILE A 219 -6.68 -10.62 15.12
CA ILE A 219 -8.08 -10.29 15.38
C ILE A 219 -8.70 -9.90 14.05
N LEU A 220 -9.71 -10.65 13.62
CA LEU A 220 -10.47 -10.37 12.41
C LEU A 220 -11.76 -9.64 12.76
N MET A 221 -11.94 -8.47 12.18
CA MET A 221 -13.15 -7.66 12.31
C MET A 221 -14.02 -7.74 11.05
N GLN A 222 -15.33 -7.80 11.24
CA GLN A 222 -16.31 -7.72 10.17
C GLN A 222 -17.57 -7.01 10.68
N SER A 223 -18.06 -6.02 9.92
CA SER A 223 -19.31 -5.29 10.21
C SER A 223 -19.41 -4.76 11.65
N GLY A 224 -18.29 -4.28 12.18
CA GLY A 224 -18.19 -3.68 13.53
C GLY A 224 -17.97 -4.66 14.67
N SER A 225 -17.85 -5.96 14.41
CA SER A 225 -17.66 -7.00 15.44
C SER A 225 -16.36 -7.77 15.24
N VAL A 226 -15.82 -8.32 16.32
CA VAL A 226 -14.73 -9.28 16.29
C VAL A 226 -15.30 -10.65 15.93
N VAL A 227 -14.94 -11.18 14.77
CA VAL A 227 -15.42 -12.48 14.29
C VAL A 227 -14.43 -13.61 14.55
N ARG A 228 -13.14 -13.28 14.71
CA ARG A 228 -12.07 -14.22 15.09
C ARG A 228 -11.06 -13.50 15.98
N ASP A 229 -10.50 -14.24 16.92
CA ASP A 229 -9.44 -13.80 17.81
C ASP A 229 -8.60 -15.04 18.17
N GLU A 230 -7.51 -15.26 17.45
CA GLU A 230 -6.78 -16.51 17.46
C GLU A 230 -5.25 -16.28 17.39
N PRO A 231 -4.42 -17.22 17.89
CA PRO A 231 -2.99 -17.24 17.57
C PRO A 231 -2.78 -17.28 16.05
N ILE A 232 -1.81 -16.54 15.55
CA ILE A 232 -1.66 -16.29 14.09
C ILE A 232 -1.56 -17.57 13.26
N ARG A 233 -0.86 -18.61 13.75
CA ARG A 233 -0.75 -19.88 13.02
C ARG A 233 -2.04 -20.69 13.01
N ALA A 234 -2.82 -20.62 14.09
CA ALA A 234 -4.14 -21.27 14.15
C ALA A 234 -5.11 -20.58 13.18
N PHE A 235 -5.06 -19.26 13.11
CA PHE A 235 -5.83 -18.47 12.15
C PHE A 235 -5.53 -18.88 10.71
N PHE A 236 -4.25 -18.91 10.32
CA PHE A 236 -3.85 -19.27 8.96
C PHE A 236 -3.94 -20.76 8.62
N ALA A 237 -4.14 -21.64 9.59
CA ALA A 237 -4.43 -23.04 9.33
C ALA A 237 -5.87 -23.30 8.81
N ARG A 238 -6.72 -22.26 8.78
CA ARG A 238 -8.12 -22.36 8.37
C ARG A 238 -8.25 -22.26 6.85
N SER A 239 -9.25 -22.96 6.30
CA SER A 239 -9.58 -22.95 4.87
C SER A 239 -10.66 -21.95 4.46
N ASP A 240 -11.30 -21.24 5.44
CA ASP A 240 -12.43 -20.34 5.19
C ASP A 240 -12.02 -18.85 5.06
N LEU A 241 -10.73 -18.54 5.02
CA LEU A 241 -10.20 -17.17 5.10
C LEU A 241 -10.59 -16.31 3.88
N ASP A 242 -10.69 -16.89 2.69
CA ASP A 242 -11.07 -16.19 1.46
C ASP A 242 -12.46 -15.55 1.55
N THR A 243 -13.35 -16.11 2.39
CA THR A 243 -14.70 -15.59 2.58
C THR A 243 -14.73 -14.22 3.25
N PHE A 244 -13.69 -13.84 3.98
CA PHE A 244 -13.60 -12.58 4.72
C PHE A 244 -13.02 -11.43 3.90
N GLY A 245 -12.52 -11.70 2.68
CA GLY A 245 -11.96 -10.67 1.80
C GLY A 245 -10.66 -10.06 2.29
N ILE A 246 -9.92 -10.81 3.12
CA ILE A 246 -8.58 -10.46 3.56
C ILE A 246 -7.55 -11.07 2.61
N ARG A 247 -6.38 -10.44 2.52
CA ARG A 247 -5.28 -10.94 1.71
C ARG A 247 -4.46 -11.96 2.51
N ILE A 248 -4.43 -13.20 2.02
CA ILE A 248 -3.69 -14.29 2.62
C ILE A 248 -2.24 -14.26 2.11
N PRO A 249 -1.20 -14.41 2.97
CA PRO A 249 0.19 -14.50 2.53
C PRO A 249 0.43 -15.66 1.55
N ASP A 250 1.27 -15.46 0.53
CA ASP A 250 1.57 -16.48 -0.49
C ASP A 250 2.19 -17.75 0.11
N THR A 251 2.94 -17.63 1.21
CA THR A 251 3.49 -18.78 1.95
C THR A 251 2.39 -19.67 2.53
N VAL A 252 1.32 -19.05 3.02
CA VAL A 252 0.13 -19.75 3.56
C VAL A 252 -0.68 -20.36 2.43
N LEU A 253 -0.90 -19.64 1.33
CA LEU A 253 -1.58 -20.16 0.14
C LEU A 253 -0.84 -21.36 -0.43
N LEU A 254 0.49 -21.30 -0.52
CA LEU A 254 1.32 -22.45 -0.94
C LEU A 254 1.18 -23.64 0.02
N HIS A 255 1.16 -23.39 1.31
CA HIS A 255 0.94 -24.45 2.31
C HIS A 255 -0.40 -25.15 2.10
N HIS A 256 -1.51 -24.39 1.95
CA HIS A 256 -2.84 -24.97 1.69
C HIS A 256 -2.86 -25.74 0.37
N TYR A 257 -2.27 -25.18 -0.69
CA TYR A 257 -2.17 -25.83 -1.99
C TYR A 257 -1.45 -27.19 -1.93
N LEU A 258 -0.33 -27.26 -1.20
CA LEU A 258 0.44 -28.49 -1.01
C LEU A 258 -0.29 -29.49 -0.11
N GLN A 259 -0.98 -29.02 0.93
CA GLN A 259 -1.75 -29.84 1.86
C GLN A 259 -2.92 -30.55 1.15
N GLU A 260 -3.66 -29.86 0.29
CA GLU A 260 -4.73 -30.44 -0.54
C GLU A 260 -4.22 -31.57 -1.46
N ARG A 261 -2.92 -31.56 -1.80
CA ARG A 261 -2.26 -32.55 -2.64
C ARG A 261 -1.47 -33.62 -1.89
N GLY A 262 -1.68 -33.67 -0.56
CA GLY A 262 -1.15 -34.74 0.29
C GLY A 262 0.24 -34.49 0.86
N VAL A 263 0.81 -33.29 0.71
CA VAL A 263 2.05 -32.89 1.41
C VAL A 263 1.66 -32.36 2.81
N ASN A 264 1.92 -33.15 3.84
CA ASN A 264 1.57 -32.80 5.21
C ASN A 264 2.72 -32.04 5.88
N SER A 265 2.70 -30.70 5.83
CA SER A 265 3.50 -29.88 6.74
C SER A 265 2.76 -29.71 8.07
N ARG A 266 3.47 -29.90 9.18
CA ARG A 266 2.87 -29.81 10.55
C ARG A 266 2.67 -28.37 11.03
N VAL A 267 3.34 -27.42 10.41
CA VAL A 267 3.33 -26.00 10.82
C VAL A 267 3.03 -25.14 9.61
N VAL A 268 2.07 -24.23 9.74
CA VAL A 268 1.78 -23.23 8.71
C VAL A 268 2.95 -22.25 8.60
N PRO A 269 3.64 -22.15 7.47
CA PRO A 269 4.76 -21.25 7.31
C PRO A 269 4.26 -19.81 7.14
N LEU A 270 4.84 -18.87 7.87
CA LEU A 270 4.50 -17.46 7.81
C LEU A 270 5.53 -16.64 7.02
N THR A 271 6.73 -17.19 6.84
CA THR A 271 7.81 -16.55 6.07
C THR A 271 8.36 -17.48 5.00
N VAL A 272 9.09 -16.91 4.02
CA VAL A 272 9.73 -17.68 2.95
C VAL A 272 10.77 -18.65 3.52
N GLU A 273 11.53 -18.23 4.53
CA GLU A 273 12.52 -19.04 5.20
C GLU A 273 11.89 -20.29 5.84
N GLU A 274 10.73 -20.13 6.47
CA GLU A 274 9.99 -21.26 7.07
C GLU A 274 9.49 -22.25 6.02
N VAL A 275 9.10 -21.77 4.82
CA VAL A 275 8.75 -22.66 3.70
C VAL A 275 9.95 -23.49 3.28
N VAL A 276 11.11 -22.84 3.06
CA VAL A 276 12.35 -23.50 2.65
C VAL A 276 12.78 -24.54 3.70
N GLU A 277 12.79 -24.18 4.98
CA GLU A 277 13.14 -25.09 6.07
C GLU A 277 12.15 -26.26 6.20
N GLY A 278 10.84 -25.99 6.03
CA GLY A 278 9.81 -27.02 6.08
C GLY A 278 10.00 -28.07 4.98
N LEU A 279 10.17 -27.62 3.75
CA LEU A 279 10.40 -28.50 2.60
C LEU A 279 11.71 -29.30 2.74
N ALA A 280 12.77 -28.69 3.29
CA ALA A 280 14.05 -29.37 3.50
C ALA A 280 13.96 -30.49 4.55
N ARG A 281 13.07 -30.39 5.55
CA ARG A 281 12.87 -31.42 6.59
C ARG A 281 12.03 -32.61 6.11
N ASP A 282 11.08 -32.34 5.22
CA ASP A 282 10.16 -33.35 4.71
C ASP A 282 10.71 -34.15 3.52
N THR A 283 11.88 -33.76 2.99
CA THR A 283 12.60 -34.46 1.90
C THR A 283 13.82 -35.21 2.44
N PRO A 284 13.89 -36.54 2.30
CA PRO A 284 15.04 -37.34 2.76
C PRO A 284 16.35 -37.08 1.99
N THR A 285 16.29 -36.43 0.85
CA THR A 285 17.45 -35.97 0.07
C THR A 285 17.01 -34.73 -0.73
N PRO A 286 17.57 -33.53 -0.49
CA PRO A 286 17.15 -32.35 -1.24
C PRO A 286 17.65 -32.44 -2.68
N THR A 287 16.78 -32.75 -3.61
CA THR A 287 16.99 -32.59 -5.05
C THR A 287 16.71 -31.15 -5.51
N LEU A 288 16.22 -30.30 -4.61
CA LEU A 288 16.09 -28.86 -4.86
C LEU A 288 17.40 -28.17 -4.46
N PRO A 289 18.02 -27.37 -5.35
CA PRO A 289 19.20 -26.57 -5.00
C PRO A 289 18.76 -25.41 -4.09
N LEU A 290 18.74 -25.67 -2.77
CA LEU A 290 18.46 -24.65 -1.76
C LEU A 290 19.67 -23.73 -1.68
N ARG A 291 19.54 -22.45 -2.06
CA ARG A 291 20.53 -21.43 -1.71
C ARG A 291 20.41 -21.15 -0.22
N GLY A 292 21.46 -21.48 0.52
CA GLY A 292 21.58 -21.18 1.93
C GLY A 292 21.48 -19.68 2.20
N SER A 293 20.94 -19.32 3.35
CA SER A 293 20.75 -17.97 3.86
C SER A 293 22.07 -17.22 4.04
N GLU A 294 22.57 -16.60 2.96
CA GLU A 294 23.55 -15.53 3.02
C GLU A 294 22.96 -14.29 2.31
N ILE A 295 21.96 -13.71 2.91
CA ILE A 295 21.50 -12.35 2.58
C ILE A 295 22.07 -11.43 3.67
N GLY A 296 23.31 -11.02 3.49
CA GLY A 296 23.94 -10.08 4.40
C GLY A 296 25.45 -10.04 4.32
N ALA A 297 26.02 -9.54 3.22
CA ALA A 297 27.29 -8.80 3.19
C ALA A 297 27.54 -8.30 1.76
N GLU A 298 27.66 -7.01 1.60
CA GLU A 298 28.11 -6.37 0.37
C GLU A 298 29.52 -6.86 0.01
N THR A 299 29.65 -7.56 -1.13
CA THR A 299 30.93 -7.73 -1.79
C THR A 299 30.94 -6.91 -3.07
N PRO A 300 31.98 -6.14 -3.37
CA PRO A 300 32.07 -5.33 -4.58
C PRO A 300 32.21 -6.20 -5.82
N HIS A 301 31.32 -6.01 -6.80
CA HIS A 301 31.34 -6.71 -8.07
C HIS A 301 32.48 -6.23 -8.98
N PRO A 302 33.13 -7.12 -9.73
CA PRO A 302 34.08 -6.75 -10.79
C PRO A 302 33.33 -6.17 -12.01
N PRO A 303 33.97 -5.33 -12.83
CA PRO A 303 33.35 -4.68 -13.97
C PRO A 303 33.02 -5.66 -15.10
N LEU A 304 31.85 -5.47 -15.72
CA LEU A 304 31.33 -6.24 -16.83
C LEU A 304 32.17 -6.08 -18.10
N PRO A 305 32.42 -7.14 -18.88
CA PRO A 305 33.08 -7.04 -20.18
C PRO A 305 32.14 -6.52 -21.26
N GLY A 306 32.71 -5.79 -22.21
CA GLY A 306 32.02 -5.05 -23.26
C GLY A 306 31.23 -5.90 -24.27
N LYS A 307 30.31 -5.20 -24.89
CA LYS A 307 29.34 -5.64 -25.92
C LYS A 307 29.98 -6.50 -27.03
N GLY A 308 29.47 -7.74 -27.14
CA GLY A 308 29.57 -8.55 -28.36
C GLY A 308 28.14 -8.75 -28.87
N GLY A 309 27.90 -8.38 -30.16
CA GLY A 309 26.60 -8.49 -30.78
C GLY A 309 26.19 -9.96 -30.96
N GLY A 310 24.97 -10.26 -30.55
CA GLY A 310 24.26 -11.49 -30.86
C GLY A 310 22.79 -11.10 -31.09
N GLU A 311 22.28 -11.50 -32.25
CA GLU A 311 20.88 -11.30 -32.66
C GLU A 311 19.95 -11.89 -31.59
N SER A 312 19.08 -11.04 -31.03
CA SER A 312 18.03 -11.43 -30.08
C SER A 312 16.76 -11.77 -30.87
N ASP A 313 16.33 -13.03 -30.79
CA ASP A 313 14.95 -13.41 -31.11
C ASP A 313 13.99 -12.73 -30.14
N ASP A 314 13.49 -11.56 -30.54
CA ASP A 314 12.45 -10.79 -29.83
C ASP A 314 11.08 -11.27 -30.31
N PRO A 315 10.26 -11.93 -29.46
CA PRO A 315 8.93 -12.38 -29.85
C PRO A 315 7.93 -11.23 -30.14
N LEU A 316 8.34 -9.97 -29.95
CA LEU A 316 7.56 -8.77 -30.29
C LEU A 316 7.83 -8.25 -31.71
N SER A 317 8.81 -8.79 -32.43
CA SER A 317 9.23 -8.32 -33.78
C SER A 317 8.26 -8.67 -34.92
N GLY A 318 7.16 -9.35 -34.66
CA GLY A 318 6.22 -9.86 -35.67
C GLY A 318 4.87 -9.11 -35.80
N ARG A 319 4.67 -7.96 -35.14
CA ARG A 319 3.45 -7.13 -35.33
C ARG A 319 3.79 -5.83 -36.03
N GLU A 320 3.33 -5.75 -37.31
CA GLU A 320 3.50 -4.61 -38.20
C GLU A 320 3.17 -3.26 -37.57
N THR A 321 4.03 -2.34 -37.75
CA THR A 321 4.16 -0.88 -37.74
C THR A 321 2.87 -0.06 -37.65
N ALA A 322 2.09 -0.14 -36.56
CA ALA A 322 1.21 0.93 -36.15
C ALA A 322 2.04 1.95 -35.34
N ALA A 323 1.93 3.24 -35.68
CA ALA A 323 2.60 4.32 -34.95
C ALA A 323 2.24 4.25 -33.45
N PRO A 324 3.19 4.50 -32.53
CA PRO A 324 2.93 4.46 -31.11
C PRO A 324 1.84 5.47 -30.72
N LEU A 325 0.97 5.11 -29.77
CA LEU A 325 -0.05 5.99 -29.25
C LEU A 325 0.55 7.04 -28.31
N ILE A 326 1.58 6.68 -27.57
CA ILE A 326 2.42 7.56 -26.74
C ILE A 326 3.86 7.39 -27.20
N GLU A 327 4.54 8.51 -27.42
CA GLU A 327 5.96 8.57 -27.73
C GLU A 327 6.63 9.67 -26.91
N ILE A 328 7.61 9.27 -26.10
CA ILE A 328 8.44 10.17 -25.30
C ILE A 328 9.87 9.96 -25.76
N SER A 329 10.53 11.05 -26.15
CA SER A 329 11.89 11.03 -26.69
C SER A 329 12.79 11.99 -25.93
N HIS A 330 13.82 11.44 -25.27
CA HIS A 330 14.87 12.20 -24.59
C HIS A 330 14.36 13.29 -23.61
N LEU A 331 13.27 12.98 -22.86
CA LEU A 331 12.68 13.92 -21.92
C LEU A 331 13.54 14.07 -20.67
N SER A 332 14.01 15.30 -20.42
CA SER A 332 14.71 15.68 -19.18
C SER A 332 14.01 16.84 -18.51
N PHE A 333 13.89 16.80 -17.18
CA PHE A 333 13.21 17.85 -16.42
C PHE A 333 13.80 18.03 -15.03
N SER A 334 13.97 19.30 -14.62
CA SER A 334 14.35 19.69 -13.26
C SER A 334 13.35 20.69 -12.70
N TYR A 335 12.98 20.55 -11.44
CA TYR A 335 12.15 21.51 -10.73
C TYR A 335 12.92 22.83 -10.44
N PRO A 336 12.23 23.95 -10.15
CA PRO A 336 12.87 25.23 -9.86
C PRO A 336 13.85 25.21 -8.68
N ASN A 337 13.67 24.29 -7.74
CA ASN A 337 14.59 24.06 -6.61
C ASN A 337 15.89 23.33 -7.00
N GLY A 338 16.09 23.04 -8.28
CA GLY A 338 17.27 22.35 -8.80
C GLY A 338 17.19 20.81 -8.75
N ALA A 339 16.14 20.22 -8.20
CA ALA A 339 15.98 18.78 -8.16
C ALA A 339 15.70 18.22 -9.57
N ARG A 340 16.60 17.39 -10.10
CA ARG A 340 16.43 16.71 -11.39
C ARG A 340 15.47 15.53 -11.21
N ALA A 341 14.29 15.63 -11.81
CA ALA A 341 13.23 14.63 -11.69
C ALA A 341 13.18 13.64 -12.85
N LEU A 342 13.58 14.07 -14.07
CA LEU A 342 13.70 13.20 -15.24
C LEU A 342 15.05 13.45 -15.92
N ASP A 343 15.67 12.37 -16.39
CA ASP A 343 16.98 12.36 -17.01
C ASP A 343 16.99 11.45 -18.23
N ASP A 344 16.88 12.03 -19.42
CA ASP A 344 16.92 11.33 -20.71
C ASP A 344 15.91 10.17 -20.84
N VAL A 345 14.66 10.42 -20.45
CA VAL A 345 13.60 9.41 -20.49
C VAL A 345 13.05 9.27 -21.89
N SER A 346 13.08 8.03 -22.41
CA SER A 346 12.45 7.64 -23.68
C SER A 346 11.53 6.45 -23.46
N LEU A 347 10.27 6.54 -23.93
CA LEU A 347 9.24 5.52 -23.76
C LEU A 347 8.26 5.57 -24.92
N SER A 348 7.86 4.42 -25.43
CA SER A 348 6.77 4.33 -26.41
C SER A 348 5.69 3.34 -25.92
N CYS A 349 4.41 3.68 -26.09
CA CYS A 349 3.30 2.77 -25.78
C CYS A 349 2.38 2.65 -27.00
N ARG A 350 1.89 1.44 -27.24
CA ARG A 350 0.96 1.12 -28.33
C ARG A 350 -0.49 1.21 -27.85
N ALA A 351 -1.41 1.36 -28.79
CA ALA A 351 -2.83 1.29 -28.46
C ALA A 351 -3.21 -0.09 -27.92
N GLY A 352 -4.07 -0.12 -26.88
CA GLY A 352 -4.54 -1.35 -26.25
C GLY A 352 -3.57 -1.99 -25.27
N GLU A 353 -2.41 -1.39 -24.99
CA GLU A 353 -1.48 -1.90 -23.97
C GLU A 353 -1.97 -1.53 -22.55
N PHE A 354 -1.68 -2.42 -21.60
CA PHE A 354 -1.72 -2.12 -20.17
C PHE A 354 -0.28 -2.08 -19.66
N VAL A 355 0.24 -0.89 -19.41
CA VAL A 355 1.64 -0.65 -19.03
C VAL A 355 1.69 -0.19 -17.58
N ALA A 356 2.51 -0.84 -16.76
CA ALA A 356 2.79 -0.42 -15.40
C ALA A 356 4.14 0.32 -15.34
N ILE A 357 4.14 1.51 -14.75
CA ILE A 357 5.34 2.29 -14.44
C ILE A 357 5.60 2.15 -12.94
N ILE A 358 6.70 1.49 -12.58
CA ILE A 358 7.06 1.16 -11.22
C ILE A 358 8.40 1.77 -10.82
N GLY A 359 8.69 1.88 -9.53
CA GLY A 359 9.95 2.43 -9.00
C GLY A 359 9.77 3.01 -7.60
N GLU A 360 10.89 3.32 -6.95
CA GLU A 360 10.93 3.96 -5.63
C GLU A 360 10.22 5.33 -5.62
N ASN A 361 9.88 5.81 -4.41
CA ASN A 361 9.37 7.17 -4.26
C ASN A 361 10.45 8.17 -4.69
N GLY A 362 10.03 9.21 -5.45
CA GLY A 362 10.99 10.14 -6.04
C GLY A 362 11.67 9.67 -7.34
N ALA A 363 11.36 8.49 -7.87
CA ALA A 363 11.92 7.98 -9.13
C ALA A 363 11.53 8.79 -10.38
N GLY A 364 10.57 9.74 -10.27
CA GLY A 364 10.12 10.59 -11.37
C GLY A 364 8.80 10.17 -12.04
N LYS A 365 8.14 9.13 -11.54
CA LYS A 365 6.90 8.55 -12.12
C LYS A 365 5.78 9.57 -12.30
N THR A 366 5.38 10.23 -11.22
CA THR A 366 4.32 11.28 -11.26
C THR A 366 4.76 12.50 -12.07
N THR A 367 6.06 12.82 -12.11
CA THR A 367 6.58 13.89 -12.97
C THR A 367 6.40 13.53 -14.44
N LEU A 368 6.70 12.29 -14.83
CA LEU A 368 6.47 11.78 -16.19
C LEU A 368 4.98 11.85 -16.56
N ALA A 369 4.10 11.41 -15.64
CA ALA A 369 2.65 11.52 -15.80
C ALA A 369 2.18 12.95 -16.06
N LYS A 370 2.69 13.91 -15.29
CA LYS A 370 2.34 15.34 -15.44
C LYS A 370 2.74 15.92 -16.80
N HIS A 371 3.83 15.43 -17.41
CA HIS A 371 4.21 15.82 -18.77
C HIS A 371 3.25 15.23 -19.82
N LEU A 372 2.81 13.99 -19.67
CA LEU A 372 1.85 13.34 -20.58
C LEU A 372 0.51 14.08 -20.68
N ILE A 373 0.06 14.69 -19.60
CA ILE A 373 -1.20 15.43 -19.53
C ILE A 373 -1.03 16.95 -19.70
N GLY A 374 0.20 17.41 -19.91
CA GLY A 374 0.53 18.83 -20.12
C GLY A 374 0.40 19.71 -18.86
N LEU A 375 0.31 19.16 -17.66
CA LEU A 375 0.38 19.92 -16.39
C LEU A 375 1.78 20.48 -16.16
N LEU A 376 2.81 19.73 -16.56
CA LEU A 376 4.17 20.24 -16.73
C LEU A 376 4.43 20.31 -18.24
N PRO A 377 4.62 21.50 -18.83
CA PRO A 377 4.84 21.61 -20.26
C PRO A 377 6.15 20.92 -20.67
N PRO A 378 6.11 19.90 -21.54
CA PRO A 378 7.33 19.28 -22.04
C PRO A 378 8.06 20.17 -23.05
N PRO A 379 9.36 19.98 -23.27
CA PRO A 379 10.05 20.58 -24.40
C PRO A 379 9.37 20.18 -25.74
N PRO A 380 9.35 21.10 -26.76
CA PRO A 380 8.72 20.81 -28.05
C PRO A 380 9.23 19.51 -28.69
N GLY A 381 8.31 18.69 -29.16
CA GLY A 381 8.60 17.44 -29.85
C GLY A 381 9.07 16.27 -28.97
N THR A 382 9.21 16.45 -27.65
CA THR A 382 9.68 15.38 -26.76
C THR A 382 8.56 14.48 -26.25
N VAL A 383 7.31 14.94 -26.24
CA VAL A 383 6.15 14.15 -25.79
C VAL A 383 5.05 14.27 -26.83
N VAL A 384 4.76 13.16 -27.50
CA VAL A 384 3.72 13.04 -28.53
C VAL A 384 2.66 12.04 -28.06
N VAL A 385 1.39 12.43 -28.06
CA VAL A 385 0.27 11.60 -27.68
C VAL A 385 -0.77 11.59 -28.80
N ALA A 386 -1.14 10.42 -29.28
CA ALA A 386 -2.04 10.24 -30.43
C ALA A 386 -1.62 11.12 -31.63
N GLY A 387 -0.31 11.15 -31.93
CA GLY A 387 0.28 11.94 -33.04
C GLY A 387 0.29 13.46 -32.81
N LYS A 388 -0.01 13.95 -31.58
CA LYS A 388 -0.02 15.38 -31.25
C LYS A 388 1.07 15.71 -30.24
N ASP A 389 1.89 16.72 -30.54
CA ASP A 389 2.88 17.24 -29.60
C ASP A 389 2.18 17.93 -28.42
N VAL A 390 2.38 17.39 -27.21
CA VAL A 390 1.74 17.88 -25.97
C VAL A 390 2.17 19.32 -25.65
N SER A 391 3.37 19.74 -26.02
CA SER A 391 3.85 21.09 -25.80
C SER A 391 2.98 22.15 -26.49
N GLN A 392 2.25 21.79 -27.54
CA GLN A 392 1.38 22.65 -28.32
C GLN A 392 -0.09 22.56 -27.87
N LEU A 393 -0.41 21.73 -26.90
CA LEU A 393 -1.77 21.53 -26.43
C LEU A 393 -2.03 22.34 -25.15
N SER A 394 -3.22 22.90 -25.02
CA SER A 394 -3.71 23.29 -23.71
C SER A 394 -4.06 22.07 -22.89
N VAL A 395 -4.01 22.16 -21.54
CA VAL A 395 -4.41 21.07 -20.62
C VAL A 395 -5.80 20.53 -20.98
N ALA A 396 -6.76 21.41 -21.32
CA ALA A 396 -8.11 21.02 -21.76
C ALA A 396 -8.13 20.23 -23.08
N ARG A 397 -7.14 20.38 -23.95
CA ARG A 397 -7.00 19.58 -25.18
C ARG A 397 -6.27 18.27 -24.89
N ALA A 398 -5.25 18.29 -24.03
CA ALA A 398 -4.53 17.09 -23.60
C ALA A 398 -5.46 16.13 -22.84
N SER A 399 -6.36 16.66 -21.98
CA SER A 399 -7.35 15.84 -21.24
C SER A 399 -8.39 15.12 -22.12
N ARG A 400 -8.48 15.45 -23.41
CA ARG A 400 -9.27 14.67 -24.37
C ARG A 400 -8.55 13.43 -24.88
N LEU A 401 -7.22 13.42 -24.75
CA LEU A 401 -6.36 12.31 -25.18
C LEU A 401 -5.99 11.41 -24.02
N VAL A 402 -5.74 12.01 -22.85
CA VAL A 402 -5.32 11.29 -21.64
C VAL A 402 -6.27 11.65 -20.50
N GLY A 403 -7.10 10.71 -20.07
CA GLY A 403 -7.82 10.80 -18.81
C GLY A 403 -6.84 10.50 -17.67
N TYR A 404 -6.79 11.36 -16.66
CA TYR A 404 -5.89 11.22 -15.52
C TYR A 404 -6.66 11.00 -14.24
N LEU A 405 -6.30 9.95 -13.50
CA LEU A 405 -6.77 9.72 -12.15
C LEU A 405 -5.65 10.07 -11.18
N PHE A 406 -5.95 10.98 -10.26
CA PHE A 406 -5.04 11.37 -9.20
C PHE A 406 -4.92 10.27 -8.14
N GLN A 407 -3.79 10.23 -7.45
CA GLN A 407 -3.54 9.34 -6.31
C GLN A 407 -4.61 9.51 -5.21
N ASP A 408 -4.96 10.77 -4.93
CA ASP A 408 -6.06 11.09 -4.01
C ASP A 408 -7.28 11.56 -4.84
N PRO A 409 -8.41 10.82 -4.81
CA PRO A 409 -9.61 11.17 -5.55
C PRO A 409 -10.21 12.51 -5.11
N ASP A 410 -9.95 12.97 -3.88
CA ASP A 410 -10.49 14.21 -3.35
C ASP A 410 -9.93 15.45 -4.05
N TYR A 411 -8.79 15.36 -4.74
CA TYR A 411 -8.27 16.42 -5.62
C TYR A 411 -9.03 16.54 -6.94
N GLN A 412 -9.84 15.53 -7.29
CA GLN A 412 -10.58 15.47 -8.55
C GLN A 412 -12.07 15.73 -8.37
N ILE A 413 -12.62 15.37 -7.20
CA ILE A 413 -14.05 15.41 -6.89
C ILE A 413 -14.40 16.78 -6.30
N PHE A 414 -15.40 17.47 -6.90
CA PHE A 414 -15.77 18.83 -6.46
C PHE A 414 -17.27 19.16 -6.60
N ASN A 415 -18.09 18.27 -7.18
CA ASN A 415 -19.54 18.50 -7.32
C ASN A 415 -20.32 18.08 -6.09
N GLY A 416 -21.57 18.56 -5.96
CA GLY A 416 -22.42 18.30 -4.80
C GLY A 416 -23.16 16.97 -4.82
N SER A 417 -23.14 16.23 -5.94
CA SER A 417 -23.71 14.89 -6.03
C SER A 417 -22.86 13.96 -6.89
N VAL A 418 -22.95 12.66 -6.63
CA VAL A 418 -22.29 11.61 -7.42
C VAL A 418 -22.70 11.70 -8.90
N PHE A 419 -23.98 11.97 -9.18
CA PHE A 419 -24.47 12.16 -10.54
C PHE A 419 -23.82 13.37 -11.21
N ASP A 420 -23.82 14.52 -10.53
CA ASP A 420 -23.26 15.74 -11.10
C ASP A 420 -21.76 15.66 -11.35
N GLU A 421 -21.04 14.91 -10.53
CA GLU A 421 -19.60 14.67 -10.70
C GLU A 421 -19.32 13.96 -12.03
N VAL A 422 -20.04 12.89 -12.35
CA VAL A 422 -19.89 12.18 -13.62
C VAL A 422 -20.43 12.99 -14.80
N ALA A 423 -21.55 13.68 -14.63
CA ALA A 423 -22.19 14.47 -15.68
C ALA A 423 -21.42 15.74 -16.06
N PHE A 424 -20.56 16.24 -15.17
CA PHE A 424 -19.86 17.52 -15.35
C PHE A 424 -19.06 17.60 -16.66
N GLY A 425 -18.24 16.58 -16.93
CA GLY A 425 -17.41 16.56 -18.13
C GLY A 425 -18.22 16.50 -19.44
N LEU A 426 -19.33 15.76 -19.45
CA LEU A 426 -20.24 15.69 -20.60
C LEU A 426 -20.92 17.04 -20.86
N ARG A 427 -21.39 17.70 -19.79
CA ARG A 427 -21.99 19.04 -19.88
C ARG A 427 -20.98 20.07 -20.39
N ALA A 428 -19.73 20.04 -19.89
CA ALA A 428 -18.66 20.90 -20.35
C ALA A 428 -18.32 20.72 -21.84
N ARG A 429 -18.52 19.49 -22.37
CA ARG A 429 -18.39 19.16 -23.80
C ARG A 429 -19.65 19.49 -24.61
N LYS A 430 -20.68 20.05 -23.98
CA LYS A 430 -21.98 20.41 -24.61
C LYS A 430 -22.71 19.22 -25.22
N VAL A 431 -22.61 18.04 -24.58
CA VAL A 431 -23.40 16.85 -24.96
C VAL A 431 -24.88 17.15 -24.71
N PRO A 432 -25.81 16.71 -25.58
CA PRO A 432 -27.25 16.87 -25.38
C PRO A 432 -27.73 16.32 -24.03
N LYS A 433 -28.69 17.01 -23.39
CA LYS A 433 -29.09 16.71 -22.02
C LYS A 433 -29.55 15.25 -21.81
N ASP A 434 -30.31 14.72 -22.78
CA ASP A 434 -30.82 13.32 -22.70
C ASP A 434 -29.65 12.32 -22.76
N GLN A 435 -28.66 12.56 -23.60
CA GLN A 435 -27.43 11.74 -23.63
C GLN A 435 -26.59 11.89 -22.38
N VAL A 436 -26.53 13.08 -21.77
CA VAL A 436 -25.82 13.28 -20.49
C VAL A 436 -26.42 12.37 -19.41
N GLU A 437 -27.75 12.29 -19.30
CA GLU A 437 -28.41 11.43 -18.32
C GLU A 437 -28.14 9.95 -18.59
N GLU A 438 -28.31 9.52 -19.84
CA GLU A 438 -28.08 8.13 -20.25
C GLU A 438 -26.64 7.68 -20.02
N GLU A 439 -25.64 8.47 -20.52
CA GLU A 439 -24.22 8.12 -20.40
C GLU A 439 -23.74 8.18 -18.95
N THR A 440 -24.24 9.16 -18.15
CA THR A 440 -23.93 9.24 -16.72
C THR A 440 -24.44 8.03 -15.96
N MET A 441 -25.71 7.64 -16.16
CA MET A 441 -26.27 6.47 -15.50
C MET A 441 -25.58 5.17 -15.91
N ALA A 442 -25.21 5.03 -17.18
CA ALA A 442 -24.44 3.89 -17.66
C ALA A 442 -23.05 3.81 -17.00
N ALA A 443 -22.36 4.96 -16.84
CA ALA A 443 -21.06 5.02 -16.17
C ALA A 443 -21.18 4.70 -14.67
N LEU A 444 -22.20 5.21 -13.99
CA LEU A 444 -22.48 4.92 -12.58
C LEU A 444 -22.83 3.44 -12.36
N GLY A 445 -23.65 2.85 -13.23
CA GLY A 445 -24.00 1.43 -13.16
C GLY A 445 -22.77 0.53 -13.32
N ARG A 446 -21.88 0.85 -14.29
CA ARG A 446 -20.61 0.15 -14.49
C ARG A 446 -19.71 0.21 -13.26
N SER A 447 -19.64 1.38 -12.60
CA SER A 447 -18.85 1.59 -11.39
C SER A 447 -19.55 1.15 -10.10
N LYS A 448 -20.75 0.56 -10.19
CA LYS A 448 -21.59 0.12 -9.05
C LYS A 448 -21.94 1.27 -8.09
N LEU A 449 -22.19 2.48 -8.62
CA LEU A 449 -22.49 3.70 -7.86
C LEU A 449 -23.88 4.29 -8.17
N ASP A 450 -24.68 3.66 -9.03
CA ASP A 450 -26.00 4.11 -9.49
C ASP A 450 -26.99 4.32 -8.33
N HIS A 451 -26.95 3.48 -7.32
CA HIS A 451 -27.76 3.59 -6.10
C HIS A 451 -27.38 4.78 -5.21
N LEU A 452 -26.17 5.34 -5.37
CA LEU A 452 -25.63 6.49 -4.62
C LEU A 452 -25.69 7.80 -5.41
N ARG A 453 -26.37 7.83 -6.56
CA ARG A 453 -26.35 8.96 -7.50
C ARG A 453 -26.67 10.34 -6.91
N ASN A 454 -27.53 10.37 -5.87
CA ASN A 454 -27.96 11.61 -5.20
C ASN A 454 -27.14 11.94 -3.96
N GLU A 455 -26.25 11.04 -3.54
CA GLU A 455 -25.42 11.26 -2.37
C GLU A 455 -24.34 12.29 -2.64
N HIS A 456 -23.88 12.96 -1.58
CA HIS A 456 -22.75 13.85 -1.66
C HIS A 456 -21.46 13.00 -1.73
N PRO A 457 -20.53 13.26 -2.67
CA PRO A 457 -19.34 12.42 -2.86
C PRO A 457 -18.49 12.21 -1.60
N TYR A 458 -18.41 13.17 -0.70
CA TYR A 458 -17.65 13.05 0.55
C TYR A 458 -18.31 12.15 1.61
N THR A 459 -19.52 11.66 1.37
CA THR A 459 -20.13 10.61 2.21
C THR A 459 -19.73 9.20 1.77
N LEU A 460 -19.09 9.06 0.61
CA LEU A 460 -18.64 7.80 0.04
C LEU A 460 -17.36 7.30 0.73
N SER A 461 -17.15 5.97 0.74
CA SER A 461 -15.86 5.39 1.12
C SER A 461 -14.76 5.82 0.15
N ARG A 462 -13.49 5.66 0.53
CA ARG A 462 -12.35 5.98 -0.35
C ARG A 462 -12.43 5.18 -1.65
N GLY A 463 -12.72 3.88 -1.59
CA GLY A 463 -12.87 3.03 -2.77
C GLY A 463 -14.04 3.44 -3.66
N GLN A 464 -15.16 3.88 -3.08
CA GLN A 464 -16.28 4.43 -3.84
C GLN A 464 -15.89 5.75 -4.52
N ARG A 465 -15.16 6.66 -3.83
CA ARG A 465 -14.65 7.90 -4.43
C ARG A 465 -13.65 7.63 -5.57
N GLN A 466 -12.79 6.62 -5.42
CA GLN A 466 -11.86 6.24 -6.48
C GLN A 466 -12.60 5.73 -7.73
N ARG A 467 -13.64 4.90 -7.55
CA ARG A 467 -14.51 4.45 -8.66
C ARG A 467 -15.32 5.60 -9.27
N LEU A 468 -15.73 6.60 -8.46
CA LEU A 468 -16.39 7.81 -8.94
C LEU A 468 -15.44 8.65 -9.81
N ALA A 469 -14.20 8.86 -9.38
CA ALA A 469 -13.18 9.56 -10.15
C ALA A 469 -12.87 8.84 -11.48
N LEU A 470 -12.83 7.50 -11.46
CA LEU A 470 -12.70 6.72 -12.69
C LEU A 470 -13.92 6.91 -13.60
N ALA A 471 -15.15 6.82 -13.07
CA ALA A 471 -16.37 6.98 -13.84
C ALA A 471 -16.46 8.35 -14.51
N SER A 472 -16.14 9.45 -13.78
CA SER A 472 -16.14 10.81 -14.29
C SER A 472 -15.11 11.04 -15.40
N THR A 473 -14.00 10.29 -15.37
CA THR A 473 -12.97 10.34 -16.39
C THR A 473 -13.31 9.46 -17.60
N TRP A 474 -13.74 8.21 -17.34
CA TRP A 474 -14.04 7.24 -18.39
C TRP A 474 -15.24 7.62 -19.27
N VAL A 475 -16.28 8.22 -18.67
CA VAL A 475 -17.48 8.68 -19.44
C VAL A 475 -17.11 9.60 -20.59
N LEU A 476 -15.97 10.28 -20.51
CA LEU A 476 -15.43 11.14 -21.56
C LEU A 476 -14.73 10.38 -22.69
N ARG A 477 -14.58 9.06 -22.56
CA ARG A 477 -13.99 8.14 -23.56
C ARG A 477 -12.62 8.60 -24.07
N PRO A 478 -11.64 8.92 -23.18
CA PRO A 478 -10.30 9.20 -23.65
C PRO A 478 -9.67 7.92 -24.23
N PRO A 479 -8.77 7.98 -25.23
CA PRO A 479 -8.07 6.80 -25.72
C PRO A 479 -7.07 6.21 -24.73
N ILE A 480 -6.64 7.01 -23.74
CA ILE A 480 -5.66 6.62 -22.72
C ILE A 480 -6.21 6.96 -21.34
N LEU A 481 -6.11 6.01 -20.40
CA LEU A 481 -6.23 6.28 -18.97
C LEU A 481 -4.85 6.19 -18.32
N LEU A 482 -4.45 7.24 -17.65
CA LEU A 482 -3.25 7.32 -16.83
C LEU A 482 -3.69 7.40 -15.37
N VAL A 483 -3.28 6.41 -14.57
CA VAL A 483 -3.77 6.20 -13.21
C VAL A 483 -2.60 6.21 -12.24
N ASP A 484 -2.60 7.16 -11.31
CA ASP A 484 -1.49 7.34 -10.36
C ASP A 484 -1.86 6.73 -9.01
N GLU A 485 -1.14 5.68 -8.58
CA GLU A 485 -1.27 4.96 -7.32
C GLU A 485 -2.71 4.59 -6.92
N PRO A 486 -3.48 3.89 -7.77
CA PRO A 486 -4.92 3.72 -7.59
C PRO A 486 -5.30 2.82 -6.41
N SER A 487 -4.41 1.95 -5.93
CA SER A 487 -4.66 1.00 -4.84
C SER A 487 -4.39 1.57 -3.45
N THR A 488 -3.82 2.78 -3.36
CA THR A 488 -3.46 3.38 -2.07
C THR A 488 -4.69 3.62 -1.19
N GLY A 489 -4.71 3.00 0.00
CA GLY A 489 -5.80 3.11 0.98
C GLY A 489 -7.08 2.36 0.59
N LEU A 490 -7.01 1.45 -0.39
CA LEU A 490 -8.06 0.50 -0.74
C LEU A 490 -7.80 -0.85 -0.09
N ASP A 491 -8.86 -1.56 0.28
CA ASP A 491 -8.71 -2.98 0.60
C ASP A 491 -8.50 -3.82 -0.67
N HIS A 492 -8.19 -5.10 -0.49
CA HIS A 492 -7.89 -6.00 -1.61
C HIS A 492 -9.06 -6.12 -2.61
N ARG A 493 -10.33 -6.16 -2.13
CA ARG A 493 -11.51 -6.24 -2.99
C ARG A 493 -11.76 -4.94 -3.73
N GLU A 494 -11.65 -3.81 -3.05
CA GLU A 494 -11.80 -2.48 -3.66
C GLU A 494 -10.74 -2.25 -4.75
N ALA A 495 -9.49 -2.66 -4.49
CA ALA A 495 -8.40 -2.59 -5.47
C ALA A 495 -8.68 -3.50 -6.67
N ALA A 496 -9.10 -4.75 -6.45
CA ALA A 496 -9.47 -5.68 -7.53
C ALA A 496 -10.67 -5.18 -8.36
N ASP A 497 -11.71 -4.64 -7.71
CA ASP A 497 -12.85 -4.02 -8.41
C ASP A 497 -12.41 -2.86 -9.32
N LEU A 498 -11.51 -2.00 -8.83
CA LEU A 498 -10.97 -0.88 -9.61
C LEU A 498 -10.12 -1.35 -10.79
N MET A 499 -9.23 -2.32 -10.55
CA MET A 499 -8.39 -2.90 -11.60
C MET A 499 -9.22 -3.64 -12.66
N GLY A 500 -10.30 -4.33 -12.26
CA GLY A 500 -11.25 -4.94 -13.17
C GLY A 500 -11.92 -3.93 -14.10
N LEU A 501 -12.25 -2.73 -13.60
CA LEU A 501 -12.77 -1.64 -14.44
C LEU A 501 -11.71 -1.10 -15.43
N LEU A 502 -10.44 -1.00 -15.02
CA LEU A 502 -9.35 -0.60 -15.91
C LEU A 502 -9.11 -1.64 -17.01
N GLU A 503 -9.19 -2.92 -16.68
CA GLU A 503 -9.09 -4.01 -17.66
C GLU A 503 -10.29 -4.02 -18.63
N GLU A 504 -11.52 -3.74 -18.14
CA GLU A 504 -12.68 -3.56 -19.01
C GLU A 504 -12.49 -2.40 -20.00
N PHE A 505 -11.91 -1.27 -19.52
CA PHE A 505 -11.55 -0.15 -20.39
C PHE A 505 -10.55 -0.56 -21.46
N ARG A 506 -9.49 -1.30 -21.09
CA ARG A 506 -8.48 -1.81 -22.01
C ARG A 506 -9.08 -2.78 -23.04
N ALA A 507 -9.89 -3.74 -22.57
CA ALA A 507 -10.56 -4.72 -23.43
C ALA A 507 -11.52 -4.05 -24.44
N GLY A 508 -12.06 -2.87 -24.08
CA GLY A 508 -12.82 -2.00 -24.99
C GLY A 508 -11.98 -1.23 -26.01
N GLY A 509 -10.67 -1.47 -26.08
CA GLY A 509 -9.74 -0.82 -27.01
C GLY A 509 -9.01 0.40 -26.45
N GLY A 510 -9.19 0.72 -25.18
CA GLY A 510 -8.45 1.77 -24.49
C GLY A 510 -7.01 1.34 -24.14
N THR A 511 -6.18 2.30 -23.80
CA THR A 511 -4.80 2.08 -23.33
C THR A 511 -4.70 2.51 -21.89
N VAL A 512 -4.10 1.69 -21.02
CA VAL A 512 -3.94 1.97 -19.59
C VAL A 512 -2.46 2.12 -19.26
N LEU A 513 -2.11 3.25 -18.64
CA LEU A 513 -0.85 3.43 -17.94
C LEU A 513 -1.14 3.53 -16.46
N ILE A 514 -0.58 2.65 -15.67
CA ILE A 514 -0.69 2.69 -14.21
C ILE A 514 0.67 3.02 -13.60
N ILE A 515 0.69 3.98 -12.68
CA ILE A 515 1.82 4.20 -11.80
C ILE A 515 1.49 3.52 -10.49
N THR A 516 2.32 2.60 -10.05
CA THR A 516 2.09 1.91 -8.78
C THR A 516 3.37 1.31 -8.21
N HIS A 517 3.34 1.08 -6.92
CA HIS A 517 4.33 0.27 -6.21
C HIS A 517 3.77 -1.12 -5.84
N ASP A 518 2.51 -1.42 -6.18
CA ASP A 518 1.86 -2.70 -5.93
C ASP A 518 2.12 -3.69 -7.08
N LEU A 519 3.22 -4.42 -6.98
CA LEU A 519 3.62 -5.36 -8.03
C LEU A 519 2.68 -6.55 -8.19
N GLU A 520 1.88 -6.89 -7.20
CA GLU A 520 0.93 -8.00 -7.34
C GLU A 520 -0.17 -7.64 -8.31
N LEU A 521 -0.71 -6.39 -8.20
CA LEU A 521 -1.64 -5.88 -9.20
C LEU A 521 -0.98 -5.76 -10.59
N VAL A 522 0.32 -5.43 -10.62
CA VAL A 522 1.07 -5.36 -11.88
C VAL A 522 1.15 -6.74 -12.54
N PHE A 523 1.47 -7.79 -11.78
CA PHE A 523 1.55 -9.15 -12.31
C PHE A 523 0.22 -9.70 -12.78
N GLU A 524 -0.88 -9.30 -12.11
CA GLU A 524 -2.22 -9.76 -12.45
C GLU A 524 -2.79 -9.07 -13.70
N TYR A 525 -2.52 -7.76 -13.89
CA TYR A 525 -3.21 -6.96 -14.91
C TYR A 525 -2.30 -6.39 -16.01
N ALA A 526 -1.07 -6.01 -15.69
CA ALA A 526 -0.20 -5.36 -16.65
C ALA A 526 0.51 -6.36 -17.58
N GLN A 527 0.58 -6.02 -18.86
CA GLN A 527 1.30 -6.81 -19.87
C GLN A 527 2.78 -6.42 -19.96
N ARG A 528 3.10 -5.20 -19.55
CA ARG A 528 4.45 -4.62 -19.68
C ARG A 528 4.77 -3.76 -18.46
N VAL A 529 6.01 -3.83 -18.05
CA VAL A 529 6.54 -3.13 -16.88
C VAL A 529 7.69 -2.22 -17.29
N VAL A 530 7.59 -0.96 -16.87
CA VAL A 530 8.64 0.05 -17.02
C VAL A 530 9.17 0.37 -15.63
N VAL A 531 10.42 0.06 -15.34
CA VAL A 531 11.07 0.31 -14.06
C VAL A 531 11.82 1.63 -14.10
N MET A 532 11.42 2.58 -13.27
CA MET A 532 12.09 3.88 -13.14
C MET A 532 12.92 3.96 -11.85
N ARG A 533 14.10 4.57 -11.96
CA ARG A 533 14.95 4.89 -10.81
C ARG A 533 15.69 6.19 -11.05
N ARG A 534 15.64 7.12 -10.07
CA ARG A 534 16.35 8.42 -10.11
C ARG A 534 16.17 9.16 -11.44
N GLY A 535 14.94 9.23 -11.91
CA GLY A 535 14.59 9.96 -13.13
C GLY A 535 14.91 9.26 -14.45
N THR A 536 15.39 8.02 -14.45
CA THR A 536 15.73 7.26 -15.65
C THR A 536 14.91 5.97 -15.75
N ILE A 537 14.64 5.48 -16.97
CA ILE A 537 14.12 4.12 -17.19
C ILE A 537 15.29 3.15 -17.11
N ARG A 538 15.18 2.12 -16.25
CA ARG A 538 16.17 1.07 -16.06
C ARG A 538 15.82 -0.19 -16.83
N LEU A 539 14.54 -0.56 -16.79
CA LEU A 539 14.01 -1.73 -17.49
C LEU A 539 12.70 -1.36 -18.17
N ASP A 540 12.46 -1.98 -19.31
CA ASP A 540 11.23 -1.90 -20.08
C ASP A 540 11.01 -3.26 -20.74
N LEU A 541 10.12 -4.08 -20.17
CA LEU A 541 10.00 -5.49 -20.54
C LEU A 541 8.58 -6.04 -20.30
N PRO A 542 8.21 -7.13 -20.97
CA PRO A 542 6.98 -7.85 -20.68
C PRO A 542 6.94 -8.30 -19.22
N THR A 543 5.76 -8.21 -18.58
CA THR A 543 5.58 -8.57 -17.17
C THR A 543 6.05 -9.99 -16.86
N ALA A 544 5.82 -10.94 -17.78
CA ALA A 544 6.27 -12.34 -17.64
C ALA A 544 7.80 -12.50 -17.50
N ARG A 545 8.59 -11.49 -17.90
CA ARG A 545 10.06 -11.53 -17.82
C ARG A 545 10.64 -10.81 -16.60
N VAL A 546 9.82 -10.18 -15.77
CA VAL A 546 10.29 -9.43 -14.60
C VAL A 546 11.10 -10.30 -13.65
N GLN A 547 10.74 -11.58 -13.50
CA GLN A 547 11.47 -12.52 -12.66
C GLN A 547 12.90 -12.83 -13.16
N GLU A 548 13.15 -12.77 -14.48
CA GLU A 548 14.49 -12.94 -15.03
C GLU A 548 15.44 -11.81 -14.59
N HIS A 549 14.86 -10.66 -14.20
CA HIS A 549 15.56 -9.45 -13.77
C HIS A 549 15.35 -9.13 -12.28
N PHE A 550 15.15 -10.19 -11.46
CA PHE A 550 14.85 -10.06 -10.01
C PHE A 550 15.80 -9.09 -9.29
N ASP A 551 17.12 -9.26 -9.48
CA ASP A 551 18.13 -8.44 -8.80
C ASP A 551 18.09 -6.97 -9.27
N GLU A 552 17.85 -6.73 -10.57
CA GLU A 552 17.79 -5.37 -11.14
C GLU A 552 16.54 -4.62 -10.68
N VAL A 553 15.39 -5.31 -10.63
CA VAL A 553 14.12 -4.75 -10.15
C VAL A 553 14.20 -4.47 -8.65
N SER A 554 14.76 -5.39 -7.87
CA SER A 554 15.02 -5.19 -6.44
C SER A 554 15.97 -4.02 -6.19
N ALA A 555 17.08 -3.93 -6.97
CA ALA A 555 18.03 -2.82 -6.88
C ALA A 555 17.41 -1.46 -7.28
N ALA A 556 16.30 -1.45 -8.02
CA ALA A 556 15.55 -0.24 -8.33
C ALA A 556 14.63 0.23 -7.19
N GLY A 557 14.73 -0.38 -6.00
CA GLY A 557 13.90 -0.05 -4.83
C GLY A 557 12.45 -0.51 -4.97
N VAL A 558 12.20 -1.47 -5.87
CA VAL A 558 10.88 -2.06 -6.07
C VAL A 558 10.77 -3.35 -5.28
N HIS A 559 9.75 -3.44 -4.44
CA HIS A 559 9.52 -4.65 -3.66
C HIS A 559 8.85 -5.72 -4.50
N LEU A 560 9.48 -6.87 -4.52
CA LEU A 560 8.96 -8.02 -5.24
C LEU A 560 7.89 -8.72 -4.39
N PRO A 561 6.79 -9.21 -4.98
CA PRO A 561 5.79 -9.99 -4.28
C PRO A 561 6.37 -11.20 -3.57
N GLN A 562 5.71 -11.66 -2.50
CA GLN A 562 6.20 -12.78 -1.70
C GLN A 562 6.40 -14.06 -2.54
N PHE A 563 5.55 -14.32 -3.53
CA PHE A 563 5.71 -15.46 -4.44
C PHE A 563 7.02 -15.41 -5.23
N MET A 564 7.52 -14.24 -5.63
CA MET A 564 8.81 -14.12 -6.32
C MET A 564 9.98 -14.47 -5.41
N HIS A 565 9.91 -14.08 -4.15
CA HIS A 565 10.89 -14.51 -3.15
C HIS A 565 10.86 -16.03 -2.95
N LEU A 566 9.66 -16.65 -2.98
CA LEU A 566 9.51 -18.10 -2.95
C LEU A 566 10.17 -18.76 -4.16
N VAL A 567 9.92 -18.24 -5.36
CA VAL A 567 10.54 -18.76 -6.61
C VAL A 567 12.07 -18.68 -6.55
N ALA A 568 12.60 -17.53 -6.11
CA ALA A 568 14.04 -17.33 -5.95
C ALA A 568 14.65 -18.25 -4.89
N ALA A 569 14.01 -18.35 -3.71
CA ALA A 569 14.49 -19.16 -2.60
C ALA A 569 14.44 -20.67 -2.91
N LEU A 570 13.44 -21.12 -3.67
CA LEU A 570 13.28 -22.51 -4.10
C LEU A 570 14.00 -22.81 -5.42
N ALA A 571 14.72 -21.85 -5.99
CA ALA A 571 15.44 -21.97 -7.28
C ALA A 571 14.54 -22.51 -8.40
N LEU A 572 13.27 -22.08 -8.46
CA LEU A 572 12.31 -22.49 -9.47
C LEU A 572 12.50 -21.71 -10.78
N PRO A 573 11.99 -22.23 -11.92
CA PRO A 573 12.06 -21.53 -13.19
C PRO A 573 11.40 -20.15 -13.14
N PRO A 574 11.95 -19.11 -13.80
CA PRO A 574 11.38 -17.76 -13.80
C PRO A 574 9.97 -17.63 -14.38
N ALA A 575 9.51 -18.63 -15.16
CA ALA A 575 8.14 -18.66 -15.67
C ALA A 575 7.08 -19.04 -14.63
N THR A 576 7.48 -19.30 -13.37
CA THR A 576 6.60 -19.67 -12.26
C THR A 576 6.08 -18.39 -11.63
N ASN A 577 4.90 -17.92 -12.02
CA ASN A 577 4.41 -16.56 -11.75
C ASN A 577 3.19 -16.49 -10.83
N ASP A 578 2.78 -17.61 -10.24
CA ASP A 578 1.70 -17.68 -9.25
C ASP A 578 1.91 -18.82 -8.25
N VAL A 579 1.16 -18.80 -7.16
CA VAL A 579 1.26 -19.81 -6.08
C VAL A 579 0.92 -21.23 -6.56
N PRO A 580 -0.11 -21.48 -7.39
CA PRO A 580 -0.36 -22.79 -7.98
C PRO A 580 0.82 -23.33 -8.80
N ALA A 581 1.44 -22.52 -9.64
CA ALA A 581 2.60 -22.93 -10.43
C ALA A 581 3.82 -23.26 -9.55
N ILE A 582 4.05 -22.49 -8.48
CA ILE A 582 5.05 -22.79 -7.45
C ILE A 582 4.75 -24.16 -6.81
N GLY A 583 3.51 -24.40 -6.43
CA GLY A 583 3.07 -25.65 -5.81
C GLY A 583 3.31 -26.86 -6.73
N GLU A 584 2.96 -26.78 -8.01
CA GLU A 584 3.23 -27.86 -8.99
C GLU A 584 4.73 -28.11 -9.19
N ALA A 585 5.53 -27.03 -9.25
CA ALA A 585 6.98 -27.17 -9.37
C ALA A 585 7.60 -27.83 -8.13
N VAL A 586 7.15 -27.49 -6.93
CA VAL A 586 7.55 -28.12 -5.67
C VAL A 586 7.15 -29.61 -5.66
N LEU A 587 5.91 -29.93 -6.03
CA LEU A 587 5.42 -31.32 -6.10
C LEU A 587 6.21 -32.16 -7.11
N ALA A 588 6.57 -31.58 -8.26
CA ALA A 588 7.42 -32.25 -9.24
C ALA A 588 8.82 -32.52 -8.70
N GLY A 589 9.38 -31.61 -7.90
CA GLY A 589 10.66 -31.81 -7.19
C GLY A 589 10.61 -32.87 -6.11
N LEU A 590 9.51 -32.94 -5.33
CA LEU A 590 9.29 -33.92 -4.27
C LEU A 590 9.06 -35.36 -4.79
N ARG A 591 8.62 -35.51 -6.06
CA ARG A 591 8.38 -36.83 -6.71
C ARG A 591 9.63 -37.41 -7.38
N ARG A 592 10.70 -36.65 -7.52
CA ARG A 592 12.01 -37.07 -8.04
C ARG A 592 12.94 -37.52 -6.92
#